data_59bbc418b509a61ee7ba0381424c39c0
#
_entry.id   59bbc418b509a61ee7ba0381424c39c0
#
_cell.length_a   1.000
_cell.length_b   1.000
_cell.length_c   1.000
_cell.angle_alpha   90.00
_cell.angle_beta   90.00
_cell.angle_gamma   90.00
#
_symmetry.space_group_name_H-M   'P 1'
#
loop_
_entity.id
_entity.type
_entity.pdbx_description
1 polymer ?
#
loop_
_entity_poly.entity_id
_entity_poly.type
_entity_poly.pdbx_seq_one_letter_code
_entity_poly.pdbx_strand_id
1 'polypeptide(L)'
;MQRVASQFAVLISAVVIVLPGTVAAETDDAIPPSPGVYKGREIAQTMHYLGAPWLTRESREREEDGSTLLKALGLQRGEVVADIGCGNGFYTLKLAKLVGPEGKVIAVDIQREMLEFLKEAAAAEGIKNIDPVLGTVIDPKLPEGSVDLVLLVDVYHEFSHPEQMLAAIRKSLKPTGRVALAEFRAEDPKVPIKPLHKMSKAQILKEFPPNGFKLVEEFDKLPWQHLMFFQRDDATKE
;
A
#
# COMPACT_ATOMS: atom_id res chain seq x y z
N MET A 1 47.73 52.03 -58.47
CA MET A 1 48.10 50.62 -58.14
C MET A 1 47.76 50.35 -56.69
N GLN A 2 46.56 49.88 -56.42
CA GLN A 2 46.11 49.48 -55.06
C GLN A 2 45.98 47.99 -55.03
N ARG A 3 46.71 47.34 -54.07
CA ARG A 3 46.61 45.92 -53.83
C ARG A 3 45.47 45.65 -52.85
N VAL A 4 44.52 44.82 -53.29
CA VAL A 4 43.45 44.32 -52.46
C VAL A 4 43.96 43.04 -51.80
N ALA A 5 44.04 43.05 -50.44
CA ALA A 5 44.33 41.89 -49.64
C ALA A 5 43.02 41.14 -49.31
N SER A 6 42.87 39.91 -49.81
CA SER A 6 41.76 39.02 -49.50
C SER A 6 42.04 38.31 -48.17
N GLN A 7 41.19 38.51 -47.13
CA GLN A 7 41.23 37.76 -45.88
C GLN A 7 40.28 36.52 -46.03
N PHE A 8 40.88 35.33 -45.97
CA PHE A 8 40.12 34.11 -45.85
C PHE A 8 39.79 33.88 -44.36
N ALA A 9 38.52 33.93 -43.97
CA ALA A 9 38.04 33.51 -42.66
C ALA A 9 37.84 32.02 -42.66
N VAL A 10 38.61 31.29 -41.83
CA VAL A 10 38.43 29.85 -41.57
C VAL A 10 37.37 29.70 -40.48
N LEU A 11 36.20 29.20 -40.83
CA LEU A 11 35.15 28.80 -39.91
C LEU A 11 35.53 27.40 -39.30
N ILE A 12 35.90 27.37 -38.04
CA ILE A 12 36.09 26.15 -37.26
C ILE A 12 34.71 25.75 -36.72
N SER A 13 34.06 24.77 -37.30
CA SER A 13 32.84 24.16 -36.77
C SER A 13 33.20 23.26 -35.58
N ALA A 14 32.82 23.63 -34.36
CA ALA A 14 32.94 22.77 -33.19
C ALA A 14 31.85 21.68 -33.26
N VAL A 15 32.27 20.45 -33.44
CA VAL A 15 31.40 19.26 -33.32
C VAL A 15 31.22 18.97 -31.84
N VAL A 16 30.03 19.23 -31.30
CA VAL A 16 29.65 18.82 -29.94
C VAL A 16 29.31 17.33 -30.00
N ILE A 17 30.22 16.50 -29.52
CA ILE A 17 29.96 15.06 -29.31
C ILE A 17 29.13 14.94 -28.04
N VAL A 18 27.79 14.73 -28.21
CA VAL A 18 26.92 14.34 -27.10
C VAL A 18 27.19 12.84 -26.84
N LEU A 19 27.90 12.53 -25.77
CA LEU A 19 28.03 11.15 -25.29
C LEU A 19 26.66 10.69 -24.80
N PRO A 20 26.18 9.50 -25.20
CA PRO A 20 24.99 8.94 -24.64
C PRO A 20 25.22 8.69 -23.16
N GLY A 21 24.42 9.39 -22.31
CA GLY A 21 24.39 9.11 -20.89
C GLY A 21 24.00 7.64 -20.70
N THR A 22 24.87 6.87 -20.05
CA THR A 22 24.54 5.55 -19.56
C THR A 22 23.39 5.71 -18.56
N VAL A 23 22.16 5.41 -19.01
CA VAL A 23 21.06 5.12 -18.09
C VAL A 23 21.53 3.88 -17.33
N ALA A 24 21.88 4.07 -16.06
CA ALA A 24 22.10 2.95 -15.16
C ALA A 24 20.79 2.15 -15.19
N ALA A 25 20.85 0.92 -15.69
CA ALA A 25 19.77 -0.03 -15.49
C ALA A 25 19.57 -0.11 -13.98
N GLU A 26 18.36 0.25 -13.49
CA GLU A 26 17.93 -0.12 -12.14
C GLU A 26 18.19 -1.63 -12.05
N THR A 27 19.10 -2.01 -11.19
CA THR A 27 19.30 -3.42 -10.85
C THR A 27 17.96 -3.89 -10.33
N ASP A 28 17.35 -4.81 -11.06
CA ASP A 28 16.21 -5.60 -10.60
C ASP A 28 16.76 -6.40 -9.41
N ASP A 29 16.74 -5.77 -8.22
CA ASP A 29 17.15 -6.42 -6.98
C ASP A 29 16.23 -7.62 -6.83
N ALA A 30 16.76 -8.79 -7.11
CA ALA A 30 16.02 -10.03 -7.15
C ALA A 30 15.24 -10.17 -5.84
N ILE A 31 13.90 -10.23 -5.92
CA ILE A 31 13.05 -10.41 -4.74
C ILE A 31 13.55 -11.65 -3.99
N PRO A 32 13.94 -11.53 -2.72
CA PRO A 32 14.46 -12.66 -1.95
C PRO A 32 13.37 -13.76 -1.83
N PRO A 33 13.73 -15.02 -1.62
CA PRO A 33 12.74 -16.06 -1.35
C PRO A 33 11.90 -15.71 -0.11
N SER A 34 10.59 -15.98 -0.17
CA SER A 34 9.73 -15.84 1.02
C SER A 34 10.23 -16.75 2.14
N PRO A 35 10.30 -16.25 3.39
CA PRO A 35 10.66 -17.08 4.53
C PRO A 35 9.65 -18.20 4.83
N GLY A 36 8.41 -18.11 4.31
CA GLY A 36 7.31 -19.05 4.59
C GLY A 36 6.79 -18.99 6.03
N VAL A 37 7.63 -18.64 6.99
CA VAL A 37 7.29 -18.44 8.41
C VAL A 37 7.90 -17.14 8.90
N TYR A 38 7.09 -16.29 9.56
CA TYR A 38 7.56 -15.04 10.13
C TYR A 38 7.18 -14.94 11.62
N LYS A 39 8.18 -14.78 12.48
CA LYS A 39 8.05 -14.69 13.95
C LYS A 39 7.15 -15.77 14.57
N GLY A 40 7.21 -16.99 14.00
CA GLY A 40 6.47 -18.16 14.45
C GLY A 40 5.08 -18.33 13.82
N ARG A 41 4.67 -17.46 12.91
CA ARG A 41 3.46 -17.58 12.10
C ARG A 41 3.79 -18.11 10.71
N GLU A 42 3.06 -19.13 10.25
CA GLU A 42 3.04 -19.52 8.84
C GLU A 42 2.35 -18.42 8.01
N ILE A 43 2.96 -18.05 6.90
CA ILE A 43 2.44 -17.01 6.01
C ILE A 43 1.39 -17.63 5.09
N ALA A 44 0.19 -17.04 5.05
CA ALA A 44 -0.86 -17.47 4.15
C ALA A 44 -0.50 -17.15 2.68
N GLN A 45 -1.03 -17.97 1.77
CA GLN A 45 -0.93 -17.66 0.35
C GLN A 45 -1.91 -16.55 -0.02
N THR A 46 -1.47 -15.64 -0.90
CA THR A 46 -2.31 -14.57 -1.43
C THR A 46 -3.51 -15.15 -2.17
N MET A 47 -4.69 -14.60 -1.89
CA MET A 47 -5.92 -14.96 -2.58
C MET A 47 -5.81 -14.60 -4.07
N HIS A 48 -6.01 -15.56 -4.94
CA HIS A 48 -6.00 -15.34 -6.38
C HIS A 48 -7.17 -14.43 -6.81
N TYR A 49 -6.97 -13.57 -7.83
CA TYR A 49 -7.98 -12.61 -8.30
C TYR A 49 -9.34 -13.24 -8.68
N LEU A 50 -9.36 -14.52 -9.06
CA LEU A 50 -10.62 -15.26 -9.27
C LEU A 50 -11.49 -15.35 -8.02
N GLY A 51 -10.91 -15.09 -6.84
CA GLY A 51 -11.64 -14.95 -5.58
C GLY A 51 -12.31 -13.60 -5.37
N ALA A 52 -12.15 -12.62 -6.29
CA ALA A 52 -12.70 -11.27 -6.16
C ALA A 52 -14.21 -11.22 -5.81
N PRO A 53 -15.09 -12.12 -6.29
CA PRO A 53 -16.50 -12.14 -5.87
C PRO A 53 -16.71 -12.30 -4.36
N TRP A 54 -15.77 -12.95 -3.65
CA TRP A 54 -15.80 -13.04 -2.19
C TRP A 54 -15.72 -11.68 -1.51
N LEU A 55 -14.96 -10.74 -2.09
CA LEU A 55 -14.75 -9.40 -1.54
C LEU A 55 -16.00 -8.51 -1.59
N THR A 56 -16.99 -8.86 -2.41
CA THR A 56 -18.23 -8.09 -2.57
C THR A 56 -19.47 -8.91 -2.23
N ARG A 57 -19.31 -10.01 -1.45
CA ARG A 57 -20.44 -10.85 -1.01
C ARG A 57 -21.45 -10.05 -0.19
N GLU A 58 -22.74 -10.32 -0.35
CA GLU A 58 -23.82 -9.61 0.34
C GLU A 58 -23.75 -9.72 1.87
N SER A 59 -23.17 -10.80 2.38
CA SER A 59 -23.02 -11.02 3.82
C SER A 59 -21.92 -10.18 4.47
N ARG A 60 -21.00 -9.59 3.67
CA ARG A 60 -19.78 -8.94 4.17
C ARG A 60 -20.04 -7.86 5.21
N GLU A 61 -21.04 -7.00 4.98
CA GLU A 61 -21.35 -5.92 5.93
C GLU A 61 -21.81 -6.47 7.29
N ARG A 62 -22.57 -7.57 7.31
CA ARG A 62 -23.02 -8.23 8.55
C ARG A 62 -21.84 -8.93 9.27
N GLU A 63 -20.86 -9.41 8.54
CA GLU A 63 -19.71 -10.18 9.04
C GLU A 63 -18.58 -9.29 9.52
N GLU A 64 -18.32 -8.20 8.82
CA GLU A 64 -17.15 -7.34 9.04
C GLU A 64 -17.54 -5.94 9.55
N ASP A 65 -18.79 -5.48 9.32
CA ASP A 65 -19.26 -4.12 9.64
C ASP A 65 -18.33 -3.03 9.10
N GLY A 66 -18.10 -3.09 7.78
CA GLY A 66 -17.23 -2.15 7.07
C GLY A 66 -17.61 -0.70 7.28
N SER A 67 -18.92 -0.42 7.50
CA SER A 67 -19.40 0.92 7.83
C SER A 67 -18.87 1.44 9.16
N THR A 68 -18.81 0.59 10.18
CA THR A 68 -18.23 0.91 11.49
C THR A 68 -16.70 1.01 11.41
N LEU A 69 -16.03 0.12 10.64
CA LEU A 69 -14.60 0.22 10.38
C LEU A 69 -14.26 1.59 9.78
N LEU A 70 -14.93 1.98 8.69
CA LEU A 70 -14.67 3.25 8.00
C LEU A 70 -14.87 4.47 8.91
N LYS A 71 -15.88 4.45 9.79
CA LYS A 71 -16.08 5.50 10.80
C LYS A 71 -14.94 5.55 11.82
N ALA A 72 -14.46 4.38 12.26
CA ALA A 72 -13.36 4.28 13.23
C ALA A 72 -12.03 4.79 12.65
N LEU A 73 -11.84 4.78 11.32
CA LEU A 73 -10.66 5.38 10.70
C LEU A 73 -10.53 6.88 11.00
N GLY A 74 -11.62 7.60 11.25
CA GLY A 74 -11.62 9.03 11.57
C GLY A 74 -11.04 9.92 10.49
N LEU A 75 -11.18 9.52 9.22
CA LEU A 75 -10.63 10.22 8.06
C LEU A 75 -11.18 11.63 7.91
N GLN A 76 -10.31 12.54 7.47
CA GLN A 76 -10.67 13.91 7.16
C GLN A 76 -10.65 14.14 5.65
N ARG A 77 -11.44 15.11 5.19
CA ARG A 77 -11.40 15.52 3.78
C ARG A 77 -10.02 16.09 3.44
N GLY A 78 -9.51 15.74 2.27
CA GLY A 78 -8.19 16.17 1.81
C GLY A 78 -7.04 15.24 2.20
N GLU A 79 -7.27 14.21 3.02
CA GLU A 79 -6.23 13.23 3.38
C GLU A 79 -5.83 12.34 2.20
N VAL A 80 -4.58 11.88 2.26
CA VAL A 80 -4.01 10.86 1.37
C VAL A 80 -4.04 9.52 2.09
N VAL A 81 -4.81 8.58 1.57
CA VAL A 81 -4.97 7.24 2.12
C VAL A 81 -4.38 6.22 1.16
N ALA A 82 -3.60 5.27 1.67
CA ALA A 82 -3.19 4.08 0.91
C ALA A 82 -4.03 2.88 1.35
N ASP A 83 -4.66 2.20 0.38
CA ASP A 83 -5.39 0.95 0.56
C ASP A 83 -4.53 -0.18 -0.03
N ILE A 84 -3.82 -0.94 0.81
CA ILE A 84 -2.87 -1.98 0.37
C ILE A 84 -3.55 -3.35 0.42
N GLY A 85 -3.47 -4.09 -0.69
CA GLY A 85 -4.29 -5.26 -0.93
C GLY A 85 -5.73 -4.85 -1.23
N CYS A 86 -5.88 -3.80 -2.05
CA CYS A 86 -7.17 -3.15 -2.30
C CYS A 86 -8.19 -4.06 -3.00
N GLY A 87 -7.73 -5.18 -3.59
CA GLY A 87 -8.57 -6.09 -4.34
C GLY A 87 -9.35 -5.37 -5.44
N ASN A 88 -10.63 -5.73 -5.55
CA ASN A 88 -11.56 -5.10 -6.50
C ASN A 88 -12.09 -3.72 -6.05
N GLY A 89 -11.55 -3.13 -4.97
CA GLY A 89 -11.87 -1.76 -4.54
C GLY A 89 -13.01 -1.62 -3.54
N PHE A 90 -13.41 -2.68 -2.84
CA PHE A 90 -14.53 -2.61 -1.89
C PHE A 90 -14.38 -1.50 -0.84
N TYR A 91 -13.19 -1.33 -0.25
CA TYR A 91 -12.89 -0.21 0.66
C TYR A 91 -12.44 1.03 -0.10
N THR A 92 -11.63 0.89 -1.14
CA THR A 92 -11.07 1.99 -1.93
C THR A 92 -12.14 2.99 -2.39
N LEU A 93 -13.26 2.51 -2.97
CA LEU A 93 -14.34 3.36 -3.46
C LEU A 93 -15.00 4.17 -2.33
N LYS A 94 -15.15 3.57 -1.15
CA LYS A 94 -15.71 4.23 0.03
C LYS A 94 -14.74 5.26 0.62
N LEU A 95 -13.45 4.91 0.69
CA LEU A 95 -12.37 5.81 1.14
C LEU A 95 -12.30 7.06 0.25
N ALA A 96 -12.36 6.87 -1.08
CA ALA A 96 -12.32 7.97 -2.04
C ALA A 96 -13.45 8.99 -1.83
N LYS A 97 -14.65 8.50 -1.48
CA LYS A 97 -15.80 9.37 -1.13
C LYS A 97 -15.60 10.09 0.19
N LEU A 98 -15.00 9.40 1.19
CA LEU A 98 -14.77 9.99 2.52
C LEU A 98 -13.73 11.11 2.48
N VAL A 99 -12.58 10.89 1.83
CA VAL A 99 -11.54 11.92 1.71
C VAL A 99 -11.94 13.05 0.76
N GLY A 100 -12.93 12.83 -0.10
CA GLY A 100 -13.47 13.83 -1.03
C GLY A 100 -12.51 14.19 -2.18
N PRO A 101 -12.91 15.12 -3.06
CA PRO A 101 -12.18 15.41 -4.30
C PRO A 101 -10.81 16.04 -4.09
N GLU A 102 -10.56 16.68 -2.95
CA GLU A 102 -9.26 17.25 -2.56
C GLU A 102 -8.33 16.21 -1.93
N GLY A 103 -8.87 15.08 -1.47
CA GLY A 103 -8.12 13.95 -0.96
C GLY A 103 -7.82 12.93 -2.06
N LYS A 104 -7.02 11.94 -1.72
CA LYS A 104 -6.56 10.91 -2.66
C LYS A 104 -6.55 9.54 -2.00
N VAL A 105 -6.90 8.51 -2.77
CA VAL A 105 -6.67 7.12 -2.38
C VAL A 105 -5.65 6.49 -3.34
N ILE A 106 -4.54 6.02 -2.79
CA ILE A 106 -3.55 5.22 -3.51
C ILE A 106 -3.93 3.75 -3.28
N ALA A 107 -4.48 3.12 -4.32
CA ALA A 107 -4.98 1.75 -4.24
C ALA A 107 -3.92 0.78 -4.74
N VAL A 108 -3.35 0.00 -3.85
CA VAL A 108 -2.22 -0.89 -4.15
C VAL A 108 -2.68 -2.34 -4.15
N ASP A 109 -2.36 -3.07 -5.21
CA ASP A 109 -2.48 -4.52 -5.26
C ASP A 109 -1.30 -5.12 -6.03
N ILE A 110 -0.96 -6.37 -5.79
CA ILE A 110 0.09 -7.09 -6.52
C ILE A 110 -0.45 -7.80 -7.75
N GLN A 111 -1.77 -7.88 -7.91
CA GLN A 111 -2.46 -8.50 -9.02
C GLN A 111 -3.08 -7.44 -9.93
N ARG A 112 -2.61 -7.39 -11.17
CA ARG A 112 -3.10 -6.42 -12.17
C ARG A 112 -4.60 -6.52 -12.40
N GLU A 113 -5.13 -7.74 -12.39
CA GLU A 113 -6.55 -8.03 -12.61
C GLU A 113 -7.43 -7.39 -11.54
N MET A 114 -6.99 -7.36 -10.28
CA MET A 114 -7.70 -6.67 -9.20
C MET A 114 -7.80 -5.17 -9.46
N LEU A 115 -6.69 -4.56 -9.93
CA LEU A 115 -6.68 -3.13 -10.28
C LEU A 115 -7.55 -2.82 -11.50
N GLU A 116 -7.71 -3.73 -12.45
CA GLU A 116 -8.63 -3.54 -13.57
C GLU A 116 -10.09 -3.57 -13.07
N PHE A 117 -10.47 -4.50 -12.19
CA PHE A 117 -11.80 -4.51 -11.57
C PHE A 117 -12.08 -3.21 -10.78
N LEU A 118 -11.09 -2.73 -10.03
CA LEU A 118 -11.19 -1.44 -9.32
C LEU A 118 -11.43 -0.28 -10.29
N LYS A 119 -10.68 -0.21 -11.39
CA LYS A 119 -10.83 0.87 -12.40
C LYS A 119 -12.22 0.88 -13.03
N GLU A 120 -12.74 -0.30 -13.37
CA GLU A 120 -14.10 -0.45 -13.91
C GLU A 120 -15.14 0.04 -12.89
N ALA A 121 -15.03 -0.38 -11.63
CA ALA A 121 -15.92 0.02 -10.57
C ALA A 121 -15.86 1.54 -10.28
N ALA A 122 -14.65 2.12 -10.24
CA ALA A 122 -14.46 3.56 -10.04
C ALA A 122 -15.04 4.39 -11.19
N ALA A 123 -14.86 3.92 -12.43
CA ALA A 123 -15.43 4.57 -13.61
C ALA A 123 -16.98 4.53 -13.59
N ALA A 124 -17.57 3.39 -13.22
CA ALA A 124 -19.02 3.23 -13.11
C ALA A 124 -19.64 4.19 -12.06
N GLU A 125 -18.89 4.50 -11.00
CA GLU A 125 -19.33 5.45 -9.94
C GLU A 125 -18.83 6.89 -10.16
N GLY A 126 -18.09 7.16 -11.24
CA GLY A 126 -17.57 8.50 -11.56
C GLY A 126 -16.52 9.01 -10.58
N ILE A 127 -15.84 8.12 -9.84
CA ILE A 127 -14.81 8.45 -8.85
C ILE A 127 -13.49 8.71 -9.59
N LYS A 128 -12.81 9.84 -9.27
CA LYS A 128 -11.61 10.31 -9.99
C LYS A 128 -10.37 10.49 -9.11
N ASN A 129 -10.51 10.37 -7.81
CA ASN A 129 -9.44 10.60 -6.83
C ASN A 129 -8.80 9.30 -6.31
N ILE A 130 -8.75 8.28 -7.17
CA ILE A 130 -8.08 7.01 -6.92
C ILE A 130 -6.91 6.86 -7.87
N ASP A 131 -5.71 6.55 -7.33
CA ASP A 131 -4.51 6.19 -8.08
C ASP A 131 -4.24 4.68 -7.92
N PRO A 132 -4.55 3.84 -8.90
CA PRO A 132 -4.22 2.42 -8.86
C PRO A 132 -2.71 2.20 -9.06
N VAL A 133 -2.08 1.46 -8.16
CA VAL A 133 -0.63 1.18 -8.18
C VAL A 133 -0.40 -0.33 -8.14
N LEU A 134 0.33 -0.86 -9.14
CA LEU A 134 0.81 -2.23 -9.11
C LEU A 134 2.04 -2.30 -8.21
N GLY A 135 1.83 -2.76 -6.98
CA GLY A 135 2.88 -3.01 -6.01
C GLY A 135 3.66 -4.30 -6.30
N THR A 136 4.59 -4.60 -5.41
CA THR A 136 5.30 -5.88 -5.38
C THR A 136 5.11 -6.53 -4.01
N VAL A 137 5.62 -7.73 -3.83
CA VAL A 137 5.56 -8.43 -2.52
C VAL A 137 6.48 -7.82 -1.46
N ILE A 138 7.36 -6.90 -1.84
CA ILE A 138 8.32 -6.22 -0.94
C ILE A 138 8.13 -4.70 -0.87
N ASP A 139 7.40 -4.11 -1.81
CA ASP A 139 7.25 -2.66 -1.91
C ASP A 139 5.88 -2.28 -2.47
N PRO A 140 5.05 -1.53 -1.72
CA PRO A 140 3.77 -1.01 -2.19
C PRO A 140 3.92 0.17 -3.16
N LYS A 141 5.14 0.65 -3.43
CA LYS A 141 5.49 1.78 -4.30
C LYS A 141 4.76 3.09 -3.94
N LEU A 142 4.60 3.31 -2.65
CA LEU A 142 4.01 4.54 -2.13
C LEU A 142 5.05 5.66 -2.09
N PRO A 143 4.67 6.91 -2.38
CA PRO A 143 5.57 8.07 -2.22
C PRO A 143 6.00 8.25 -0.77
N GLU A 144 7.27 8.56 -0.54
CA GLU A 144 7.84 8.77 0.80
C GLU A 144 7.19 9.95 1.52
N GLY A 145 6.89 9.79 2.81
CA GLY A 145 6.41 10.86 3.70
C GLY A 145 5.10 11.53 3.27
N SER A 146 4.27 10.86 2.47
CA SER A 146 3.11 11.46 1.82
C SER A 146 1.75 10.95 2.31
N VAL A 147 1.71 9.82 3.02
CA VAL A 147 0.48 9.11 3.37
C VAL A 147 0.03 9.45 4.80
N ASP A 148 -1.23 9.85 4.96
CA ASP A 148 -1.85 10.12 6.25
C ASP A 148 -2.32 8.83 6.94
N LEU A 149 -2.89 7.90 6.17
CA LEU A 149 -3.34 6.60 6.65
C LEU A 149 -3.01 5.51 5.64
N VAL A 150 -2.41 4.41 6.10
CA VAL A 150 -2.36 3.14 5.38
C VAL A 150 -3.42 2.22 5.97
N LEU A 151 -4.31 1.72 5.12
CA LEU A 151 -5.32 0.72 5.49
C LEU A 151 -4.86 -0.66 4.99
N LEU A 152 -4.92 -1.64 5.88
CA LEU A 152 -4.69 -3.06 5.63
C LEU A 152 -5.91 -3.82 6.14
N VAL A 153 -6.70 -4.44 5.25
CA VAL A 153 -7.88 -5.23 5.65
C VAL A 153 -7.74 -6.65 5.15
N ASP A 154 -7.57 -7.58 6.07
CA ASP A 154 -7.46 -9.02 5.80
C ASP A 154 -6.39 -9.33 4.73
N VAL A 155 -5.25 -8.66 4.81
CA VAL A 155 -4.16 -8.77 3.82
C VAL A 155 -2.78 -8.96 4.46
N TYR A 156 -2.54 -8.45 5.66
CA TYR A 156 -1.20 -8.51 6.27
C TYR A 156 -0.75 -9.96 6.51
N HIS A 157 -1.67 -10.84 6.85
CA HIS A 157 -1.38 -12.27 7.02
C HIS A 157 -0.84 -12.95 5.74
N GLU A 158 -1.06 -12.34 4.56
CA GLU A 158 -0.56 -12.80 3.25
C GLU A 158 0.79 -12.18 2.86
N PHE A 159 1.32 -11.21 3.61
CA PHE A 159 2.61 -10.59 3.28
C PHE A 159 3.73 -11.62 3.30
N SER A 160 4.22 -11.99 2.12
CA SER A 160 5.31 -12.96 1.97
C SER A 160 6.66 -12.42 2.45
N HIS A 161 6.82 -11.09 2.51
CA HIS A 161 8.04 -10.38 2.95
C HIS A 161 7.66 -9.27 3.93
N PRO A 162 7.21 -9.62 5.17
CA PRO A 162 6.63 -8.63 6.08
C PRO A 162 7.59 -7.52 6.47
N GLU A 163 8.89 -7.81 6.66
CA GLU A 163 9.87 -6.80 7.07
C GLU A 163 10.09 -5.73 6.00
N GLN A 164 10.26 -6.15 4.74
CA GLN A 164 10.45 -5.23 3.61
C GLN A 164 9.20 -4.38 3.39
N MET A 165 8.03 -5.02 3.38
CA MET A 165 6.77 -4.34 3.18
C MET A 165 6.48 -3.33 4.30
N LEU A 166 6.67 -3.72 5.58
CA LEU A 166 6.51 -2.82 6.72
C LEU A 166 7.51 -1.66 6.69
N ALA A 167 8.76 -1.90 6.27
CA ALA A 167 9.77 -0.84 6.11
C ALA A 167 9.33 0.17 5.03
N ALA A 168 8.83 -0.30 3.88
CA ALA A 168 8.34 0.55 2.81
C ALA A 168 7.07 1.33 3.24
N ILE A 169 6.12 0.69 3.92
CA ILE A 169 4.95 1.34 4.51
C ILE A 169 5.40 2.43 5.50
N ARG A 170 6.33 2.11 6.42
CA ARG A 170 6.83 3.08 7.39
C ARG A 170 7.44 4.32 6.73
N LYS A 171 8.17 4.11 5.63
CA LYS A 171 8.81 5.18 4.84
C LYS A 171 7.77 6.10 4.16
N SER A 172 6.64 5.55 3.72
CA SER A 172 5.58 6.31 3.05
C SER A 172 4.76 7.21 3.99
N LEU A 173 4.70 6.87 5.28
CA LEU A 173 3.89 7.60 6.25
C LEU A 173 4.44 9.00 6.53
N LYS A 174 3.56 9.98 6.59
CA LYS A 174 3.84 11.29 7.21
C LYS A 174 4.27 11.09 8.68
N PRO A 175 4.92 12.09 9.31
CA PRO A 175 5.29 12.01 10.73
C PRO A 175 4.11 11.68 11.67
N THR A 176 2.91 12.16 11.35
CA THR A 176 1.66 11.90 12.09
C THR A 176 0.83 10.79 11.47
N GLY A 177 1.31 10.20 10.37
CA GLY A 177 0.63 9.14 9.65
C GLY A 177 0.51 7.85 10.47
N ARG A 178 -0.50 7.05 10.16
CA ARG A 178 -0.80 5.82 10.89
C ARG A 178 -1.17 4.68 9.97
N VAL A 179 -1.00 3.47 10.46
CA VAL A 179 -1.51 2.23 9.86
C VAL A 179 -2.77 1.82 10.61
N ALA A 180 -3.84 1.55 9.89
CA ALA A 180 -5.03 0.87 10.39
C ALA A 180 -5.00 -0.58 9.88
N LEU A 181 -4.84 -1.51 10.79
CA LEU A 181 -4.77 -2.94 10.50
C LEU A 181 -6.05 -3.62 10.99
N ALA A 182 -6.84 -4.13 10.06
CA ALA A 182 -7.99 -4.98 10.32
C ALA A 182 -7.67 -6.43 9.93
N GLU A 183 -7.83 -7.37 10.86
CA GLU A 183 -7.57 -8.79 10.64
C GLU A 183 -8.61 -9.64 11.36
N PHE A 184 -9.02 -10.76 10.76
CA PHE A 184 -9.92 -11.72 11.40
C PHE A 184 -9.33 -12.28 12.69
N ARG A 185 -10.15 -12.35 13.75
CA ARG A 185 -9.71 -12.78 15.08
C ARG A 185 -9.32 -14.24 15.12
N ALA A 186 -8.06 -14.55 15.38
CA ALA A 186 -7.61 -15.91 15.63
C ALA A 186 -8.03 -16.42 17.01
N GLU A 187 -8.28 -15.50 17.96
CA GLU A 187 -8.71 -15.82 19.32
C GLU A 187 -10.17 -16.33 19.38
N ASP A 188 -10.99 -15.99 18.37
CA ASP A 188 -12.38 -16.42 18.36
C ASP A 188 -12.56 -17.63 17.41
N PRO A 189 -12.83 -18.82 17.97
CA PRO A 189 -13.07 -20.03 17.16
C PRO A 189 -14.40 -19.97 16.40
N LYS A 190 -15.30 -19.04 16.72
CA LYS A 190 -16.58 -18.89 16.02
C LYS A 190 -16.45 -18.08 14.72
N VAL A 191 -15.34 -17.37 14.53
CA VAL A 191 -15.07 -16.69 13.25
C VAL A 191 -14.77 -17.76 12.19
N PRO A 192 -15.64 -17.96 11.18
CA PRO A 192 -15.59 -19.11 10.28
C PRO A 192 -14.60 -18.91 9.11
N ILE A 193 -13.41 -18.39 9.42
CA ILE A 193 -12.32 -18.12 8.48
C ILE A 193 -11.22 -19.17 8.69
N LYS A 194 -10.55 -19.56 7.60
CA LYS A 194 -9.44 -20.53 7.64
C LYS A 194 -8.35 -20.05 8.60
N PRO A 195 -7.73 -20.94 9.39
CA PRO A 195 -6.75 -20.56 10.42
C PRO A 195 -5.60 -19.66 9.93
N LEU A 196 -5.03 -19.91 8.74
CA LEU A 196 -3.94 -19.12 8.18
C LEU A 196 -4.38 -17.69 7.77
N HIS A 197 -5.68 -17.46 7.55
CA HIS A 197 -6.23 -16.15 7.21
C HIS A 197 -6.80 -15.42 8.44
N LYS A 198 -6.34 -15.78 9.64
CA LYS A 198 -6.66 -15.09 10.89
C LYS A 198 -5.38 -14.73 11.62
N MET A 199 -5.40 -13.60 12.33
CA MET A 199 -4.29 -13.19 13.19
C MET A 199 -4.76 -12.90 14.60
N SER A 200 -3.93 -13.24 15.58
CA SER A 200 -4.14 -12.80 16.95
C SER A 200 -3.48 -11.44 17.20
N LYS A 201 -4.05 -10.64 18.10
CA LYS A 201 -3.40 -9.40 18.56
C LYS A 201 -1.99 -9.67 19.09
N ALA A 202 -1.80 -10.76 19.80
CA ALA A 202 -0.48 -11.15 20.32
C ALA A 202 0.53 -11.39 19.20
N GLN A 203 0.14 -11.98 18.07
CA GLN A 203 1.01 -12.16 16.93
C GLN A 203 1.30 -10.83 16.23
N ILE A 204 0.29 -9.99 16.03
CA ILE A 204 0.47 -8.65 15.44
C ILE A 204 1.48 -7.84 16.28
N LEU A 205 1.38 -7.89 17.61
CA LEU A 205 2.29 -7.20 18.52
C LEU A 205 3.71 -7.80 18.57
N LYS A 206 3.92 -9.05 18.13
CA LYS A 206 5.26 -9.58 17.88
C LYS A 206 5.89 -9.06 16.59
N GLU A 207 5.08 -8.67 15.61
CA GLU A 207 5.53 -8.34 14.26
C GLU A 207 5.71 -6.82 14.05
N PHE A 208 4.79 -5.97 14.50
CA PHE A 208 4.83 -4.53 14.23
C PHE A 208 5.92 -3.76 15.00
N PRO A 209 6.08 -3.90 16.34
CA PRO A 209 7.06 -3.11 17.08
C PRO A 209 8.52 -3.30 16.61
N PRO A 210 9.01 -4.53 16.34
CA PRO A 210 10.36 -4.71 15.82
C PRO A 210 10.59 -4.07 14.44
N ASN A 211 9.50 -3.77 13.71
CA ASN A 211 9.55 -3.07 12.41
C ASN A 211 9.36 -1.54 12.54
N GLY A 212 9.53 -0.99 13.76
CA GLY A 212 9.50 0.45 14.01
C GLY A 212 8.10 1.06 14.06
N PHE A 213 7.13 0.29 14.55
CA PHE A 213 5.76 0.75 14.77
C PHE A 213 5.40 0.62 16.26
N LYS A 214 4.62 1.56 16.77
CA LYS A 214 4.00 1.48 18.10
C LYS A 214 2.49 1.46 17.97
N LEU A 215 1.85 0.60 18.78
CA LEU A 215 0.40 0.59 18.92
C LEU A 215 -0.07 1.89 19.60
N VAL A 216 -1.09 2.52 19.02
CA VAL A 216 -1.67 3.78 19.57
C VAL A 216 -3.14 3.65 19.92
N GLU A 217 -3.86 2.73 19.29
CA GLU A 217 -5.29 2.53 19.55
C GLU A 217 -5.72 1.10 19.17
N GLU A 218 -6.69 0.56 19.91
CA GLU A 218 -7.38 -0.67 19.56
C GLU A 218 -8.89 -0.41 19.51
N PHE A 219 -9.56 -1.01 18.52
CA PHE A 219 -11.00 -0.89 18.34
C PHE A 219 -11.63 -2.28 18.20
N ASP A 220 -12.39 -2.71 19.18
CA ASP A 220 -12.89 -4.09 19.34
C ASP A 220 -14.39 -4.24 19.05
N LYS A 221 -14.99 -3.30 18.29
CA LYS A 221 -16.44 -3.33 18.05
C LYS A 221 -16.84 -4.01 16.74
N LEU A 222 -15.86 -4.45 15.92
CA LEU A 222 -16.16 -5.18 14.69
C LEU A 222 -16.59 -6.62 15.01
N PRO A 223 -17.51 -7.23 14.24
CA PRO A 223 -17.99 -8.57 14.54
C PRO A 223 -16.90 -9.65 14.51
N TRP A 224 -16.12 -9.73 13.44
CA TRP A 224 -15.15 -10.79 13.22
C TRP A 224 -13.69 -10.36 13.26
N GLN A 225 -13.40 -9.04 13.21
CA GLN A 225 -12.05 -8.51 13.07
C GLN A 225 -11.57 -7.77 14.31
N HIS A 226 -10.24 -7.72 14.49
CA HIS A 226 -9.57 -6.66 15.24
C HIS A 226 -9.44 -5.44 14.32
N LEU A 227 -9.39 -4.24 14.91
CA LEU A 227 -8.88 -3.06 14.25
C LEU A 227 -7.87 -2.41 15.18
N MET A 228 -6.62 -2.37 14.76
CA MET A 228 -5.50 -1.86 15.54
C MET A 228 -4.82 -0.73 14.78
N PHE A 229 -4.52 0.37 15.48
CA PHE A 229 -3.85 1.52 14.87
C PHE A 229 -2.42 1.61 15.35
N PHE A 230 -1.50 1.79 14.40
CA PHE A 230 -0.08 1.93 14.67
C PHE A 230 0.44 3.25 14.10
N GLN A 231 1.43 3.83 14.77
CA GLN A 231 2.22 4.95 14.29
C GLN A 231 3.69 4.54 14.16
N ARG A 232 4.45 5.32 13.42
CA ARG A 232 5.91 5.19 13.40
C ARG A 232 6.44 5.32 14.83
N ASP A 233 7.32 4.42 15.22
CA ASP A 233 8.13 4.59 16.42
C ASP A 233 9.49 5.14 16.00
N ASP A 234 9.65 6.46 16.11
CA ASP A 234 10.89 7.15 15.72
C ASP A 234 11.87 7.23 16.89
N ALA A 235 11.48 6.80 18.10
CA ALA A 235 12.32 6.79 19.28
C ALA A 235 13.31 5.59 19.33
N THR A 236 13.15 4.58 18.47
CA THR A 236 13.98 3.35 18.46
C THR A 236 15.24 3.45 17.58
N LYS A 237 15.68 4.66 17.22
CA LYS A 237 16.92 4.89 16.48
C LYS A 237 17.97 5.60 17.36
N GLU A 238 18.38 4.98 18.45
CA GLU A 238 19.66 5.27 19.12
C GLU A 238 20.49 4.00 19.25
#